data_47a831278b325eccdd76ea9cba2347d8
#
_entry.id   47a831278b325eccdd76ea9cba2347d8
#
_cell.length_a   1.000
_cell.length_b   1.000
_cell.length_c   1.000
_cell.angle_alpha   90.00
_cell.angle_beta   90.00
_cell.angle_gamma   90.00
#
_symmetry.space_group_name_H-M   'P 1'
#
loop_
_entity.id
_entity.type
_entity.pdbx_description
1 polymer ?
#
loop_
_entity_poly.entity_id
_entity_poly.type
_entity_poly.pdbx_seq_one_letter_code
_entity_poly.pdbx_strand_id
1 'polypeptide(L)'
;NPPQRTHAVDRFFETGSTHPTPPEQADHPPTSAEPTPLRELLRTQSQRMAQMEAELEATRRTLNERKIIERAKGVLMARLGMTEDVAFRALQKTSMDQNRRLLEVAEATLALPRALQ
;
A
#
# COMPACT_ATOMS: atom_id res chain seq x y z
N ASN A 1 13.32 26.09 7.97
CA ASN A 1 13.61 25.69 7.89
C ASN A 1 13.71 25.25 7.43
N PRO A 2 13.82 25.20 7.36
CA PRO A 2 14.15 24.74 6.86
C PRO A 2 14.21 23.87 6.55
N PRO A 3 14.30 23.22 6.08
CA PRO A 3 14.32 22.21 5.74
C PRO A 3 14.52 21.51 6.58
N GLN A 4 14.32 20.87 6.74
CA GLN A 4 14.50 20.47 7.66
C GLN A 4 14.41 19.22 7.80
N ARG A 5 14.08 18.38 7.05
CA ARG A 5 13.98 17.24 7.07
C ARG A 5 15.14 16.52 6.99
N THR A 6 15.74 16.35 6.06
CA THR A 6 16.97 15.76 5.97
C THR A 6 17.81 16.34 6.94
N HIS A 7 17.52 17.46 7.28
CA HIS A 7 18.27 18.11 8.18
C HIS A 7 18.30 17.48 9.49
N ALA A 8 17.35 16.68 9.85
CA ALA A 8 17.35 16.10 11.14
C ALA A 8 18.56 15.22 11.36
N VAL A 9 18.92 14.48 10.38
CA VAL A 9 20.08 13.64 10.51
C VAL A 9 21.34 14.45 10.53
N ASP A 10 21.45 15.41 9.68
CA ASP A 10 22.60 16.22 9.63
C ASP A 10 22.82 16.92 10.91
N ARG A 11 21.81 17.49 11.44
CA ARG A 11 21.94 18.19 12.65
C ARG A 11 22.34 17.29 13.75
N PHE A 12 21.80 16.08 13.78
CA PHE A 12 22.14 15.16 14.79
C PHE A 12 23.61 14.85 14.78
N PHE A 13 24.18 14.60 13.67
CA PHE A 13 25.58 14.30 13.60
C PHE A 13 26.45 15.47 13.84
N GLU A 14 26.07 16.59 13.39
CA GLU A 14 26.87 17.73 13.55
C GLU A 14 26.94 18.16 14.92
N THR A 15 25.89 18.27 15.57
CA THR A 15 25.99 18.79 16.82
C THR A 15 26.36 17.77 17.71
N GLY A 16 26.17 16.59 17.36
CA GLY A 16 26.60 15.65 18.20
C GLY A 16 27.82 15.98 18.69
N SER A 17 28.40 16.70 17.97
CA SER A 17 29.57 17.09 18.35
C SER A 17 29.44 18.00 19.34
N THR A 18 28.58 18.68 19.32
CA THR A 18 28.57 19.61 20.20
C THR A 18 27.83 19.27 21.16
N HIS A 19 27.18 18.99 21.16
CA HIS A 19 26.51 18.86 21.96
C HIS A 19 26.92 18.53 22.67
N PRO A 20 27.16 18.67 22.93
CA PRO A 20 27.51 18.47 23.73
C PRO A 20 26.83 18.02 24.53
N THR A 21 26.53 17.51 24.56
CA THR A 21 25.86 17.11 25.24
C THR A 21 25.94 17.09 26.23
N PRO A 22 25.71 17.42 26.39
CA PRO A 22 25.85 17.60 27.50
C PRO A 22 25.51 16.69 28.43
N PRO A 23 26.14 16.69 29.34
CA PRO A 23 25.95 15.78 30.32
C PRO A 23 24.68 15.93 31.01
N GLU A 24 24.15 17.05 30.95
CA GLU A 24 22.95 17.20 31.61
C GLU A 24 21.94 16.37 31.04
N GLN A 25 22.11 16.05 29.85
CA GLN A 25 21.17 15.19 29.26
C GLN A 25 21.31 13.87 29.87
N ALA A 26 22.45 13.50 30.20
CA ALA A 26 22.65 12.24 30.81
C ALA A 26 22.04 12.19 32.16
N ASP A 27 22.02 13.27 32.82
CA ASP A 27 21.46 13.32 34.09
C ASP A 27 20.02 13.15 34.16
N HIS A 28 19.32 13.56 33.12
CA HIS A 28 17.98 13.48 33.12
C HIS A 28 17.55 12.27 32.49
N PRO A 29 16.79 11.41 33.02
CA PRO A 29 16.23 10.30 32.29
C PRO A 29 15.24 10.88 31.37
N PRO A 30 15.25 10.47 30.18
CA PRO A 30 14.30 10.99 29.23
C PRO A 30 12.93 10.53 29.61
N THR A 31 11.99 11.40 29.57
CA THR A 31 10.62 11.00 29.78
C THR A 31 10.05 10.65 28.48
N SER A 32 8.96 9.93 28.48
CA SER A 32 8.37 9.56 27.21
C SER A 32 7.86 10.79 26.51
N ALA A 33 7.67 11.86 27.19
CA ALA A 33 7.18 13.06 26.53
C ALA A 33 8.27 13.82 25.82
N GLU A 34 9.51 13.49 26.08
CA GLU A 34 10.59 14.22 25.47
C GLU A 34 11.38 13.33 24.57
N PRO A 35 11.08 13.32 23.29
CA PRO A 35 11.81 12.45 22.39
C PRO A 35 13.23 12.90 22.24
N THR A 36 14.12 11.95 22.14
CA THR A 36 15.49 12.23 21.82
C THR A 36 15.63 12.23 20.30
N PRO A 37 16.68 12.81 19.78
CA PRO A 37 16.89 12.76 18.33
C PRO A 37 16.95 11.33 17.79
N LEU A 38 17.56 10.43 18.50
CA LEU A 38 17.61 9.06 18.05
C LEU A 38 16.25 8.43 18.05
N ARG A 39 15.46 8.71 19.07
CA ARG A 39 14.11 8.16 19.13
C ARG A 39 13.27 8.68 17.98
N GLU A 40 13.40 9.95 17.68
CA GLU A 40 12.66 10.51 16.57
C GLU A 40 13.09 9.94 15.26
N LEU A 41 14.37 9.71 15.09
CA LEU A 41 14.87 9.13 13.88
C LEU A 41 14.33 7.71 13.69
N LEU A 42 14.34 6.93 14.75
CA LEU A 42 13.81 5.58 14.68
C LEU A 42 12.33 5.58 14.41
N ARG A 43 11.61 6.52 14.98
CA ARG A 43 10.18 6.61 14.72
C ARG A 43 9.92 6.96 13.27
N THR A 44 10.69 7.89 12.73
CA THR A 44 10.53 8.27 11.34
C THR A 44 10.83 7.09 10.43
N GLN A 45 11.88 6.34 10.73
CA GLN A 45 12.22 5.19 9.93
C GLN A 45 11.11 4.14 9.98
N SER A 46 10.58 3.89 11.17
CA SER A 46 9.49 2.93 11.31
C SER A 46 8.27 3.35 10.51
N GLN A 47 7.96 4.64 10.56
CA GLN A 47 6.82 5.14 9.82
C GLN A 47 7.02 5.02 8.33
N ARG A 48 8.22 5.30 7.85
CA ARG A 48 8.50 5.15 6.43
C ARG A 48 8.41 3.72 5.98
N MET A 49 8.95 2.81 6.78
CA MET A 49 8.88 1.40 6.43
C MET A 49 7.45 0.91 6.41
N ALA A 50 6.64 1.32 7.40
CA ALA A 50 5.24 0.92 7.44
C ALA A 50 4.50 1.44 6.22
N GLN A 51 4.82 2.67 5.82
CA GLN A 51 4.18 3.26 4.66
C GLN A 51 4.57 2.54 3.38
N MET A 52 5.86 2.22 3.25
CA MET A 52 6.32 1.49 2.08
C MET A 52 5.69 0.11 2.00
N GLU A 53 5.55 -0.55 3.15
CA GLU A 53 4.91 -1.85 3.18
C GLU A 53 3.45 -1.75 2.80
N ALA A 54 2.77 -0.72 3.26
CA ALA A 54 1.37 -0.52 2.93
C ALA A 54 1.20 -0.27 1.44
N GLU A 55 2.10 0.52 0.86
CA GLU A 55 2.03 0.81 -0.56
C GLU A 55 2.31 -0.43 -1.39
N LEU A 56 3.26 -1.24 -0.95
CA LEU A 56 3.57 -2.47 -1.65
C LEU A 56 2.38 -3.42 -1.61
N GLU A 57 1.76 -3.51 -0.45
CA GLU A 57 0.59 -4.37 -0.29
C GLU A 57 -0.56 -3.90 -1.16
N ALA A 58 -0.76 -2.59 -1.24
CA ALA A 58 -1.82 -2.05 -2.08
C ALA A 58 -1.56 -2.35 -3.55
N THR A 59 -0.31 -2.24 -3.97
CA THR A 59 0.05 -2.54 -5.34
C THR A 59 -0.16 -4.01 -5.65
N ARG A 60 0.21 -4.87 -4.73
CA ARG A 60 0.00 -6.31 -4.92
C ARG A 60 -1.48 -6.64 -5.04
N ARG A 61 -2.31 -6.00 -4.22
CA ARG A 61 -3.74 -6.22 -4.32
C ARG A 61 -4.26 -5.79 -5.68
N THR A 62 -3.82 -4.63 -6.15
CA THR A 62 -4.27 -4.13 -7.44
C THR A 62 -3.88 -5.08 -8.57
N LEU A 63 -2.64 -5.57 -8.52
CA LEU A 63 -2.19 -6.52 -9.54
C LEU A 63 -2.97 -7.82 -9.48
N ASN A 64 -3.25 -8.28 -8.27
CA ASN A 64 -4.00 -9.51 -8.11
C ASN A 64 -5.43 -9.36 -8.62
N GLU A 65 -6.05 -8.22 -8.33
CA GLU A 65 -7.40 -7.95 -8.81
C GLU A 65 -7.42 -7.89 -10.33
N ARG A 66 -6.41 -7.28 -10.91
CA ARG A 66 -6.33 -7.23 -12.36
C ARG A 66 -6.22 -8.63 -12.97
N LYS A 67 -5.43 -9.49 -12.33
CA LYS A 67 -5.29 -10.85 -12.80
C LYS A 67 -6.62 -11.59 -12.77
N ILE A 68 -7.39 -11.38 -11.73
CA ILE A 68 -8.68 -12.05 -11.60
C ILE A 68 -9.63 -11.56 -12.67
N ILE A 69 -9.66 -10.26 -12.91
CA ILE A 69 -10.52 -9.69 -13.94
C ILE A 69 -10.09 -10.19 -15.32
N GLU A 70 -8.79 -10.24 -15.58
CA GLU A 70 -8.31 -10.74 -16.86
C GLU A 70 -8.67 -12.20 -17.07
N ARG A 71 -8.60 -12.98 -16.00
CA ARG A 71 -8.97 -14.39 -16.08
C ARG A 71 -10.45 -14.55 -16.36
N ALA A 72 -11.29 -13.73 -15.73
CA ALA A 72 -12.72 -13.78 -15.97
C ALA A 72 -13.04 -13.40 -17.41
N LYS A 73 -12.36 -12.39 -17.94
CA LYS A 73 -12.50 -12.03 -19.34
C LYS A 73 -12.16 -13.21 -20.23
N GLY A 74 -11.07 -13.89 -19.91
CA GLY A 74 -10.65 -15.04 -20.69
C GLY A 74 -11.70 -16.15 -20.70
N VAL A 75 -12.35 -16.35 -19.58
CA VAL A 75 -13.39 -17.35 -19.49
C VAL A 75 -14.56 -16.98 -20.41
N LEU A 76 -14.98 -15.72 -20.39
CA LEU A 76 -16.07 -15.27 -21.22
C LEU A 76 -15.70 -15.38 -22.69
N MET A 77 -14.47 -15.04 -23.01
CA MET A 77 -14.02 -15.14 -24.40
C MET A 77 -14.00 -16.59 -24.87
N ALA A 78 -13.49 -17.48 -24.03
CA ALA A 78 -13.33 -18.86 -24.42
C ALA A 78 -14.65 -19.61 -24.46
N ARG A 79 -15.53 -19.32 -23.52
CA ARG A 79 -16.75 -20.10 -23.43
C ARG A 79 -17.93 -19.52 -24.19
N LEU A 80 -17.99 -18.20 -24.30
CA LEU A 80 -19.10 -17.54 -24.94
C LEU A 80 -18.74 -16.87 -26.25
N GLY A 81 -17.50 -16.97 -26.67
CA GLY A 81 -17.10 -16.41 -27.95
C GLY A 81 -17.04 -14.90 -27.98
N MET A 82 -16.97 -14.27 -26.80
CA MET A 82 -16.91 -12.81 -26.76
C MET A 82 -15.54 -12.31 -27.15
N THR A 83 -15.51 -11.10 -27.69
CA THR A 83 -14.23 -10.42 -27.86
C THR A 83 -13.84 -9.84 -26.50
N GLU A 84 -12.61 -9.41 -26.41
CA GLU A 84 -12.11 -8.87 -25.15
C GLU A 84 -12.92 -7.67 -24.70
N ASP A 85 -13.22 -6.76 -25.61
CA ASP A 85 -14.00 -5.57 -25.28
C ASP A 85 -15.39 -5.92 -24.79
N VAL A 86 -16.04 -6.86 -25.47
CA VAL A 86 -17.37 -7.25 -25.09
C VAL A 86 -17.36 -7.94 -23.73
N ALA A 87 -16.35 -8.76 -23.50
CA ALA A 87 -16.24 -9.45 -22.21
C ALA A 87 -16.07 -8.46 -21.07
N PHE A 88 -15.20 -7.48 -21.28
CA PHE A 88 -14.99 -6.49 -20.21
C PHE A 88 -16.26 -5.68 -19.96
N ARG A 89 -16.94 -5.27 -21.03
CA ARG A 89 -18.16 -4.51 -20.86
C ARG A 89 -19.25 -5.32 -20.19
N ALA A 90 -19.28 -6.62 -20.46
CA ALA A 90 -20.26 -7.49 -19.83
C ALA A 90 -20.02 -7.53 -18.32
N LEU A 91 -18.74 -7.63 -17.91
CA LEU A 91 -18.42 -7.62 -16.50
C LEU A 91 -18.78 -6.27 -15.86
N GLN A 92 -18.47 -5.19 -16.55
CA GLN A 92 -18.80 -3.87 -16.04
C GLN A 92 -20.30 -3.68 -15.91
N LYS A 93 -21.05 -4.08 -16.91
CA LYS A 93 -22.48 -3.91 -16.88
C LYS A 93 -23.10 -4.70 -15.73
N THR A 94 -22.65 -5.91 -15.54
CA THR A 94 -23.15 -6.73 -14.44
C THR A 94 -22.79 -6.09 -13.11
N SER A 95 -21.59 -5.55 -13.01
CA SER A 95 -21.16 -4.87 -11.81
C SER A 95 -22.09 -3.71 -11.47
N MET A 96 -22.42 -2.91 -12.46
CA MET A 96 -23.31 -1.78 -12.25
C MET A 96 -24.74 -2.22 -11.98
N ASP A 97 -25.22 -3.19 -12.71
CA ASP A 97 -26.59 -3.66 -12.55
C ASP A 97 -26.83 -4.27 -11.17
N GLN A 98 -25.83 -4.95 -10.64
CA GLN A 98 -25.96 -5.62 -9.36
C GLN A 98 -25.38 -4.80 -8.22
N ASN A 99 -24.84 -3.63 -8.53
CA ASN A 99 -24.23 -2.76 -7.54
C ASN A 99 -23.19 -3.53 -6.75
N ARG A 100 -22.32 -4.24 -7.45
CA ARG A 100 -21.25 -5.01 -6.86
C ARG A 100 -19.94 -4.56 -7.46
N ARG A 101 -18.85 -4.84 -6.77
CA ARG A 101 -17.55 -4.48 -7.28
C ARG A 101 -17.19 -5.35 -8.47
N LEU A 102 -16.47 -4.77 -9.41
CA LEU A 102 -16.06 -5.51 -10.59
C LEU A 102 -15.29 -6.78 -10.22
N LEU A 103 -14.45 -6.69 -9.21
CA LEU A 103 -13.70 -7.84 -8.75
C LEU A 103 -14.62 -8.96 -8.31
N GLU A 104 -15.69 -8.62 -7.60
CA GLU A 104 -16.63 -9.63 -7.13
C GLU A 104 -17.35 -10.31 -8.29
N VAL A 105 -17.70 -9.54 -9.31
CA VAL A 105 -18.35 -10.10 -10.48
C VAL A 105 -17.38 -11.03 -11.20
N ALA A 106 -16.12 -10.62 -11.29
CA ALA A 106 -15.12 -11.46 -11.94
C ALA A 106 -14.93 -12.77 -11.17
N GLU A 107 -14.87 -12.68 -9.85
CA GLU A 107 -14.73 -13.89 -9.04
C GLU A 107 -15.94 -14.81 -9.19
N ALA A 108 -17.12 -14.23 -9.25
CA ALA A 108 -18.33 -15.02 -9.44
C ALA A 108 -18.30 -15.70 -10.80
N THR A 109 -17.81 -15.01 -11.81
CA THR A 109 -17.70 -15.58 -13.15
C THR A 109 -16.76 -16.79 -13.15
N LEU A 110 -15.65 -16.67 -12.44
CA LEU A 110 -14.70 -17.77 -12.37
C LEU A 110 -15.23 -18.95 -11.57
N ALA A 111 -16.16 -18.68 -10.69
CA ALA A 111 -16.73 -19.75 -9.87
C ALA A 111 -17.85 -20.52 -10.54
N LEU A 112 -18.29 -20.06 -11.72
CA LEU A 112 -19.38 -20.76 -12.39
C LEU A 112 -18.91 -22.13 -12.87
N PRO A 113 -19.73 -23.16 -12.64
CA PRO A 113 -19.37 -24.49 -13.10
C PRO A 113 -19.33 -24.55 -14.63
N ARG A 114 -18.42 -25.35 -15.15
CA ARG A 114 -18.34 -25.51 -16.58
C ARG A 114 -19.64 -26.02 -17.17
N ALA A 115 -20.33 -26.83 -16.41
CA ALA A 115 -21.54 -27.43 -16.90
C ALA A 115 -22.64 -26.42 -17.19
N LEU A 116 -22.51 -25.22 -16.70
CA LEU A 116 -23.50 -24.20 -16.94
C LEU A 116 -23.27 -23.44 -18.23
N GLN A 117 -22.29 -23.83 -18.97
CA GLN A 117 -21.94 -23.09 -20.17
C GLN A 117 -22.72 -23.53 -21.38
#